data_3ce9a46c92c8c8aabf236ec21e8fba96
#
_entry.id   3ce9a46c92c8c8aabf236ec21e8fba96
#
_cell.length_a   1.000
_cell.length_b   1.000
_cell.length_c   1.000
_cell.angle_alpha   90.00
_cell.angle_beta   90.00
_cell.angle_gamma   90.00
#
_symmetry.space_group_name_H-M   'P 1'
#
loop_
_entity.id
_entity.type
_entity.pdbx_description
1 polymer ?
#
loop_
_entity_poly.entity_id
_entity_poly.type
_entity_poly.pdbx_seq_one_letter_code
_entity_poly.pdbx_strand_id
1 'polypeptide(L)'
;MEKMTIKDFKLLLAKRIKDRRKELGLTQTELAIKIGYKDKQVVNNYEINGANPTAYNLVLIAKALDLTTDELLDFSKLEDK
;
A
#
# COMPACT_ATOMS: atom_id res chain seq x y z
N MET A 1 3.63 -6.47 -22.97
CA MET A 1 3.21 -6.32 -21.59
C MET A 1 1.70 -6.22 -21.51
N GLU A 2 1.12 -6.99 -20.62
CA GLU A 2 -0.32 -7.00 -20.50
C GLU A 2 -0.84 -5.77 -19.78
N LYS A 3 -2.04 -5.38 -20.16
CA LYS A 3 -2.65 -4.25 -19.48
C LYS A 3 -3.08 -4.63 -18.10
N MET A 4 -2.74 -3.81 -17.15
CA MET A 4 -3.21 -3.95 -15.78
C MET A 4 -4.53 -3.18 -15.67
N THR A 5 -5.59 -3.84 -15.22
CA THR A 5 -6.85 -3.15 -14.98
C THR A 5 -6.77 -2.35 -13.69
N ILE A 6 -7.69 -1.41 -13.52
CA ILE A 6 -7.75 -0.67 -12.26
C ILE A 6 -8.01 -1.60 -11.08
N LYS A 7 -8.80 -2.64 -11.29
CA LYS A 7 -9.06 -3.62 -10.25
C LYS A 7 -7.77 -4.34 -9.86
N ASP A 8 -6.99 -4.77 -10.86
CA ASP A 8 -5.72 -5.44 -10.60
C ASP A 8 -4.79 -4.52 -9.82
N PHE A 9 -4.68 -3.26 -10.25
CA PHE A 9 -3.83 -2.29 -9.58
C PHE A 9 -4.20 -2.14 -8.11
N LYS A 10 -5.48 -1.98 -7.84
CA LYS A 10 -5.95 -1.76 -6.46
C LYS A 10 -5.62 -2.94 -5.56
N LEU A 11 -5.78 -4.15 -6.07
CA LEU A 11 -5.52 -5.35 -5.28
C LEU A 11 -4.02 -5.57 -5.07
N LEU A 12 -3.22 -5.33 -6.11
CA LEU A 12 -1.78 -5.49 -5.99
C LEU A 12 -1.17 -4.46 -5.04
N LEU A 13 -1.63 -3.21 -5.13
CA LEU A 13 -1.14 -2.18 -4.23
C LEU A 13 -1.55 -2.47 -2.79
N ALA A 14 -2.78 -2.94 -2.58
CA ALA A 14 -3.25 -3.32 -1.26
C ALA A 14 -2.35 -4.41 -0.65
N LYS A 15 -2.03 -5.41 -1.45
CA LYS A 15 -1.16 -6.49 -0.99
C LYS A 15 0.26 -5.99 -0.71
N ARG A 16 0.77 -5.13 -1.58
CA ARG A 16 2.11 -4.56 -1.40
C ARG A 16 2.20 -3.78 -0.08
N ILE A 17 1.19 -2.96 0.18
CA ILE A 17 1.13 -2.18 1.42
C ILE A 17 1.10 -3.10 2.64
N LYS A 18 0.23 -4.11 2.60
CA LYS A 18 0.07 -5.03 3.73
C LYS A 18 1.35 -5.83 3.99
N ASP A 19 1.94 -6.38 2.94
CA ASP A 19 3.14 -7.19 3.09
C ASP A 19 4.29 -6.36 3.65
N ARG A 20 4.49 -5.15 3.12
CA ARG A 20 5.58 -4.29 3.59
C ARG A 20 5.33 -3.82 5.03
N ARG A 21 4.07 -3.48 5.33
CA ARG A 21 3.71 -3.10 6.69
C ARG A 21 4.12 -4.20 7.68
N LYS A 22 3.81 -5.44 7.33
CA LYS A 22 4.13 -6.58 8.20
C LYS A 22 5.63 -6.82 8.29
N GLU A 23 6.37 -6.62 7.19
CA GLU A 23 7.82 -6.75 7.20
C GLU A 23 8.44 -5.79 8.21
N LEU A 24 7.86 -4.59 8.33
CA LEU A 24 8.36 -3.57 9.24
C LEU A 24 7.82 -3.73 10.66
N GLY A 25 6.94 -4.71 10.88
CA GLY A 25 6.37 -4.92 12.20
C GLY A 25 5.36 -3.88 12.61
N LEU A 26 4.75 -3.17 11.65
CA LEU A 26 3.79 -2.11 11.95
C LEU A 26 2.38 -2.66 12.02
N THR A 27 1.61 -2.17 13.00
CA THR A 27 0.17 -2.41 13.01
C THR A 27 -0.50 -1.49 12.00
N GLN A 28 -1.76 -1.79 11.68
CA GLN A 28 -2.54 -0.90 10.81
C GLN A 28 -2.66 0.49 11.43
N THR A 29 -2.86 0.56 12.75
CA THR A 29 -2.95 1.83 13.45
C THR A 29 -1.66 2.62 13.35
N GLU A 30 -0.53 1.94 13.54
CA GLU A 30 0.77 2.63 13.47
C GLU A 30 1.02 3.20 12.08
N LEU A 31 0.70 2.43 11.03
CA LEU A 31 0.86 2.93 9.67
C LEU A 31 -0.08 4.11 9.42
N ALA A 32 -1.33 3.99 9.86
CA ALA A 32 -2.31 5.08 9.68
C ALA A 32 -1.82 6.37 10.31
N ILE A 33 -1.29 6.31 11.53
CA ILE A 33 -0.77 7.50 12.21
C ILE A 33 0.40 8.09 11.43
N LYS A 34 1.29 7.24 10.91
CA LYS A 34 2.44 7.71 10.13
C LYS A 34 2.03 8.49 8.88
N ILE A 35 0.88 8.15 8.30
CA ILE A 35 0.41 8.85 7.10
C ILE A 35 -0.63 9.93 7.42
N GLY A 36 -0.78 10.28 8.69
CA GLY A 36 -1.57 11.44 9.09
C GLY A 36 -3.01 11.19 9.47
N TYR A 37 -3.40 9.94 9.66
CA TYR A 37 -4.77 9.61 10.06
C TYR A 37 -4.81 9.29 11.56
N LYS A 38 -6.01 9.34 12.13
CA LYS A 38 -6.19 9.14 13.57
C LYS A 38 -6.33 7.68 13.96
N ASP A 39 -6.87 6.86 13.05
CA ASP A 39 -7.12 5.47 13.36
C ASP A 39 -6.85 4.58 12.15
N LYS A 40 -7.02 3.30 12.31
CA LYS A 40 -6.64 2.31 11.30
C LYS A 40 -7.61 2.20 10.12
N GLN A 41 -8.71 2.93 10.13
CA GLN A 41 -9.79 2.75 9.15
C GLN A 41 -9.28 2.83 7.71
N VAL A 42 -8.47 3.84 7.39
CA VAL A 42 -7.98 4.02 6.03
C VAL A 42 -7.09 2.86 5.60
N VAL A 43 -6.20 2.41 6.48
CA VAL A 43 -5.28 1.32 6.15
C VAL A 43 -6.05 0.01 5.99
N ASN A 44 -6.99 -0.25 6.91
CA ASN A 44 -7.81 -1.44 6.85
C ASN A 44 -8.62 -1.48 5.55
N ASN A 45 -9.20 -0.35 5.16
CA ASN A 45 -9.94 -0.28 3.89
C ASN A 45 -9.05 -0.56 2.70
N TYR A 46 -7.83 -0.02 2.68
CA TYR A 46 -6.89 -0.32 1.60
C TYR A 46 -6.62 -1.82 1.51
N GLU A 47 -6.37 -2.44 2.65
CA GLU A 47 -5.96 -3.85 2.65
C GLU A 47 -7.09 -4.80 2.33
N ILE A 48 -8.33 -4.45 2.69
CA ILE A 48 -9.48 -5.32 2.45
C ILE A 48 -10.10 -5.08 1.09
N ASN A 49 -10.24 -3.81 0.70
CA ASN A 49 -11.05 -3.44 -0.47
C ASN A 49 -10.22 -3.02 -1.68
N GLY A 50 -8.90 -3.00 -1.54
CA GLY A 50 -8.04 -2.52 -2.61
C GLY A 50 -7.64 -1.08 -2.36
N ALA A 51 -6.47 -0.70 -2.87
CA ALA A 51 -5.91 0.62 -2.61
C ALA A 51 -5.77 1.43 -3.89
N ASN A 52 -6.37 2.61 -3.90
CA ASN A 52 -6.22 3.56 -4.99
C ASN A 52 -6.10 4.96 -4.38
N PRO A 53 -5.00 5.21 -3.63
CA PRO A 53 -4.84 6.49 -2.96
C PRO A 53 -4.57 7.60 -3.96
N THR A 54 -4.78 8.85 -3.50
CA THR A 54 -4.33 9.99 -4.28
C THR A 54 -2.81 9.95 -4.40
N ALA A 55 -2.27 10.70 -5.35
CA ALA A 55 -0.81 10.78 -5.50
C ALA A 55 -0.15 11.28 -4.22
N TYR A 56 -0.77 12.25 -3.55
CA TYR A 56 -0.24 12.76 -2.30
C TYR A 56 -0.15 11.67 -1.22
N ASN A 57 -1.24 10.94 -1.03
CA ASN A 57 -1.24 9.87 -0.04
C ASN A 57 -0.29 8.74 -0.43
N LEU A 58 -0.12 8.49 -1.72
CA LEU A 58 0.82 7.48 -2.18
C LEU A 58 2.25 7.81 -1.74
N VAL A 59 2.63 9.08 -1.85
CA VAL A 59 3.96 9.52 -1.39
C VAL A 59 4.09 9.32 0.13
N LEU A 60 3.05 9.68 0.88
CA LEU A 60 3.08 9.50 2.34
C LEU A 60 3.18 8.02 2.72
N ILE A 61 2.45 7.16 2.03
CA ILE A 61 2.49 5.73 2.29
C ILE A 61 3.89 5.19 2.01
N ALA A 62 4.48 5.55 0.89
CA ALA A 62 5.81 5.09 0.56
C ALA A 62 6.83 5.50 1.63
N LYS A 63 6.78 6.75 2.06
CA LYS A 63 7.68 7.23 3.10
C LYS A 63 7.47 6.48 4.42
N ALA A 64 6.23 6.26 4.79
CA ALA A 64 5.91 5.56 6.04
C ALA A 64 6.40 4.12 6.00
N LEU A 65 6.45 3.52 4.82
CA LEU A 65 6.91 2.15 4.64
C LEU A 65 8.40 2.07 4.30
N ASP A 66 9.08 3.19 4.35
CA ASP A 66 10.52 3.28 4.06
C ASP A 66 10.84 2.77 2.66
N LEU A 67 10.04 3.19 1.69
CA LEU A 67 10.19 2.85 0.28
C LEU A 67 10.13 4.11 -0.56
N THR A 68 10.73 4.04 -1.74
CA THR A 68 10.42 5.04 -2.77
C THR A 68 9.07 4.69 -3.37
N THR A 69 8.47 5.65 -4.10
CA THR A 69 7.22 5.36 -4.79
C THR A 69 7.42 4.29 -5.85
N ASP A 70 8.56 4.27 -6.52
CA ASP A 70 8.87 3.22 -7.49
C ASP A 70 8.88 1.85 -6.84
N GLU A 71 9.49 1.74 -5.67
CA GLU A 71 9.53 0.48 -4.95
C GLU A 71 8.15 0.05 -4.47
N LEU A 72 7.36 1.00 -4.01
CA LEU A 72 6.00 0.70 -3.56
C LEU A 72 5.14 0.17 -4.70
N LEU A 73 5.34 0.70 -5.90
CA LEU A 73 4.55 0.32 -7.07
C LEU A 73 5.17 -0.83 -7.88
N ASP A 74 6.24 -1.41 -7.38
CA ASP A 74 6.87 -2.55 -8.05
C ASP A 74 6.17 -3.84 -7.60
N PHE A 75 5.30 -4.33 -8.46
CA PHE A 75 4.50 -5.52 -8.18
C PHE A 75 5.10 -6.80 -8.74
N SER A 76 6.32 -6.74 -9.26
CA SER A 76 6.90 -7.89 -9.97
C SER A 76 6.98 -9.12 -9.08
N LYS A 77 7.36 -8.95 -7.81
CA LYS A 77 7.47 -10.08 -6.89
C LYS A 77 6.12 -10.66 -6.51
N LEU A 78 5.10 -9.84 -6.50
CA LEU A 78 3.75 -10.29 -6.16
C LEU A 78 3.12 -11.08 -7.30
N GLU A 79 3.48 -10.71 -8.53
CA GLU A 79 2.90 -11.34 -9.70
C GLU A 79 3.51 -12.72 -9.97
N ASP A 80 4.64 -13.01 -9.37
CA ASP A 80 5.34 -14.27 -9.57
C ASP A 80 4.76 -15.42 -8.75
N LYS A 81 3.69 -15.20 -8.07
CA LYS A 81 3.08 -16.21 -7.21
C LYS A 81 2.26 -17.23 -7.97
#